data_a5fae097a5687a3d065c3ce70633e574
#
_entry.id   a5fae097a5687a3d065c3ce70633e574
#
_cell.length_a   1.000
_cell.length_b   1.000
_cell.length_c   1.000
_cell.angle_alpha   90.00
_cell.angle_beta   90.00
_cell.angle_gamma   90.00
#
_symmetry.space_group_name_H-M   'P 1'
#
loop_
_entity.id
_entity.type
_entity.pdbx_description
1 polymer ?
#
loop_
_entity_poly.entity_id
_entity_poly.type
_entity_poly.pdbx_seq_one_letter_code
_entity_poly.pdbx_strand_id
1 'polypeptide(L)'
;MKTVYAGGEGEIVEKKSRFIATVRPVSSEEEAVAFINEMKKKYWDARHNCSAFVIGDRQEISRCSDDGEPAQTAGRPMLDVLLKEEIHNVCVVVTRYFGGTLLGTGGLVRAYQKATQTGLENSVIIDKIGRAHV
;
A
#
# COMPACT_ATOMS: atom_id res chain seq x y z
N MET A 1 -3.62 -14.46 11.71
CA MET A 1 -3.07 -13.39 10.85
C MET A 1 -3.79 -13.42 9.51
N LYS A 2 -4.05 -12.26 8.94
CA LYS A 2 -4.80 -12.13 7.69
C LYS A 2 -3.86 -12.10 6.50
N THR A 3 -4.35 -12.54 5.35
CA THR A 3 -3.63 -12.46 4.09
C THR A 3 -4.58 -12.00 2.98
N VAL A 4 -4.01 -11.48 1.90
CA VAL A 4 -4.80 -11.04 0.75
C VAL A 4 -5.00 -12.22 -0.19
N TYR A 5 -6.26 -12.58 -0.41
CA TYR A 5 -6.62 -13.62 -1.37
C TYR A 5 -6.69 -13.05 -2.78
N ALA A 6 -7.30 -11.89 -2.92
CA ALA A 6 -7.40 -11.19 -4.21
C ALA A 6 -7.18 -9.71 -3.97
N GLY A 7 -6.29 -9.12 -4.73
CA GLY A 7 -6.01 -7.69 -4.66
C GLY A 7 -7.14 -6.86 -5.23
N GLY A 8 -7.13 -5.59 -4.86
CA GLY A 8 -8.12 -4.63 -5.33
C GLY A 8 -7.50 -3.28 -5.52
N GLU A 9 -8.34 -2.33 -5.89
CA GLU A 9 -7.91 -0.97 -6.17
C GLU A 9 -8.89 0.01 -5.54
N GLY A 10 -8.38 1.11 -5.04
CA GLY A 10 -9.22 2.16 -4.49
C GLY A 10 -8.61 3.52 -4.75
N GLU A 11 -9.45 4.53 -4.86
CA GLU A 11 -8.97 5.88 -5.11
C GLU A 11 -9.64 6.84 -4.15
N ILE A 12 -8.84 7.78 -3.63
CA ILE A 12 -9.37 8.91 -2.86
C ILE A 12 -8.85 10.22 -3.45
N VAL A 13 -9.55 11.30 -3.18
CA VAL A 13 -9.13 12.64 -3.56
C VAL A 13 -9.04 13.49 -2.29
N GLU A 14 -7.89 14.12 -2.07
CA GLU A 14 -7.68 15.03 -0.96
C GLU A 14 -7.03 16.30 -1.49
N LYS A 15 -7.65 17.45 -1.25
CA LYS A 15 -7.15 18.76 -1.71
C LYS A 15 -6.73 18.69 -3.19
N LYS A 16 -7.60 18.10 -4.01
CA LYS A 16 -7.43 17.95 -5.47
C LYS A 16 -6.33 16.98 -5.88
N SER A 17 -5.53 16.43 -4.97
CA SER A 17 -4.61 15.34 -5.28
C SER A 17 -5.37 14.03 -5.35
N ARG A 18 -5.02 13.19 -6.34
CA ARG A 18 -5.58 11.85 -6.49
C ARG A 18 -4.61 10.84 -5.90
N PHE A 19 -5.11 9.92 -5.10
CA PHE A 19 -4.32 8.84 -4.50
C PHE A 19 -4.96 7.53 -4.93
N ILE A 20 -4.25 6.76 -5.74
CA ILE A 20 -4.74 5.49 -6.28
C ILE A 20 -3.98 4.36 -5.58
N ALA A 21 -4.68 3.57 -4.78
CA ALA A 21 -4.08 2.44 -4.09
C ALA A 21 -4.32 1.17 -4.91
N THR A 22 -3.26 0.42 -5.17
CA THR A 22 -3.35 -0.88 -5.83
C THR A 22 -2.76 -1.91 -4.88
N VAL A 23 -3.54 -2.93 -4.55
CA VAL A 23 -3.18 -3.98 -3.60
C VAL A 23 -2.95 -5.28 -4.36
N ARG A 24 -1.86 -5.97 -4.06
CA ARG A 24 -1.56 -7.25 -4.69
C ARG A 24 -1.06 -8.26 -3.67
N PRO A 25 -1.57 -9.50 -3.69
CA PRO A 25 -0.97 -10.56 -2.90
C PRO A 25 0.41 -10.92 -3.47
N VAL A 26 1.39 -11.04 -2.60
CA VAL A 26 2.76 -11.41 -2.98
C VAL A 26 3.26 -12.43 -1.96
N SER A 27 4.15 -13.32 -2.38
CA SER A 27 4.69 -14.34 -1.49
C SER A 27 6.18 -14.20 -1.23
N SER A 28 6.83 -13.21 -1.86
CA SER A 28 8.26 -12.98 -1.68
C SER A 28 8.57 -11.50 -1.88
N GLU A 29 9.74 -11.11 -1.39
CA GLU A 29 10.23 -9.75 -1.59
C GLU A 29 10.43 -9.46 -3.09
N GLU A 30 10.90 -10.45 -3.84
CA GLU A 30 11.10 -10.32 -5.28
C GLU A 30 9.78 -10.03 -6.00
N GLU A 31 8.71 -10.71 -5.61
CA GLU A 31 7.39 -10.44 -6.19
C GLU A 31 6.90 -9.04 -5.85
N ALA A 32 7.14 -8.60 -4.62
CA ALA A 32 6.76 -7.26 -4.20
C ALA A 32 7.49 -6.20 -5.02
N VAL A 33 8.79 -6.34 -5.20
CA VAL A 33 9.61 -5.41 -5.99
C VAL A 33 9.16 -5.39 -7.45
N ALA A 34 8.87 -6.57 -8.02
CA ALA A 34 8.37 -6.66 -9.39
C ALA A 34 7.05 -5.92 -9.56
N PHE A 35 6.14 -6.06 -8.60
CA PHE A 35 4.87 -5.35 -8.61
C PHE A 35 5.06 -3.84 -8.50
N ILE A 36 5.92 -3.39 -7.60
CA ILE A 36 6.22 -1.96 -7.46
C ILE A 36 6.73 -1.39 -8.79
N ASN A 37 7.63 -2.10 -9.45
CA ASN A 37 8.17 -1.67 -10.74
C ASN A 37 7.11 -1.68 -11.83
N GLU A 38 6.19 -2.64 -11.80
CA GLU A 38 5.04 -2.68 -12.71
C GLU A 38 4.18 -1.43 -12.53
N MET A 39 3.91 -1.03 -11.30
CA MET A 39 3.10 0.17 -11.02
C MET A 39 3.81 1.45 -11.43
N LYS A 40 5.13 1.52 -11.23
CA LYS A 40 5.91 2.68 -11.66
C LYS A 40 5.89 2.84 -13.19
N LYS A 41 5.82 1.73 -13.93
CA LYS A 41 5.66 1.79 -15.38
C LYS A 41 4.25 2.20 -15.77
N LYS A 42 3.24 1.62 -15.13
CA LYS A 42 1.84 1.91 -15.43
C LYS A 42 1.52 3.39 -15.18
N TYR A 43 1.99 3.92 -14.08
CA TYR A 43 1.75 5.30 -13.67
C TYR A 43 3.03 6.13 -13.76
N TRP A 44 3.73 6.01 -14.90
CA TRP A 44 5.02 6.65 -15.11
C TRP A 44 4.95 8.18 -15.04
N ASP A 45 3.78 8.75 -15.31
CA ASP A 45 3.57 10.20 -15.31
C ASP A 45 3.19 10.73 -13.91
N ALA A 46 3.05 9.86 -12.92
CA ALA A 46 2.82 10.29 -11.55
C ALA A 46 4.14 10.65 -10.89
N ARG A 47 4.13 11.66 -10.01
CA ARG A 47 5.32 12.05 -9.28
C ARG A 47 5.74 11.02 -8.24
N HIS A 48 4.77 10.32 -7.65
CA HIS A 48 5.04 9.43 -6.52
C HIS A 48 4.25 8.14 -6.69
N ASN A 49 4.97 7.02 -6.61
CA ASN A 49 4.41 5.68 -6.52
C ASN A 49 4.96 5.08 -5.23
N CYS A 50 4.35 5.45 -4.12
CA CYS A 50 4.82 5.04 -2.80
C CYS A 50 4.40 3.60 -2.53
N SER A 51 5.16 2.90 -1.69
CA SER A 51 4.90 1.47 -1.50
C SER A 51 5.12 1.03 -0.07
N ALA A 52 4.46 -0.08 0.27
CA ALA A 52 4.70 -0.81 1.50
C ALA A 52 4.39 -2.28 1.24
N PHE A 53 5.20 -3.18 1.80
CA PHE A 53 4.89 -4.60 1.73
C PHE A 53 5.30 -5.31 3.00
N VAL A 54 4.59 -6.41 3.27
CA VAL A 54 4.83 -7.27 4.42
C VAL A 54 4.83 -8.71 3.94
N ILE A 55 5.89 -9.45 4.24
CA ILE A 55 6.06 -10.83 3.81
C ILE A 55 6.33 -11.68 5.06
N GLY A 56 5.74 -12.87 5.08
CA GLY A 56 5.99 -13.86 6.12
C GLY A 56 4.86 -13.98 7.11
N ASP A 57 4.66 -15.18 7.64
CA ASP A 57 3.55 -15.52 8.53
C ASP A 57 3.55 -14.70 9.83
N ARG A 58 4.72 -14.17 10.20
CA ARG A 58 4.87 -13.33 11.40
C ARG A 58 5.31 -11.92 11.04
N GLN A 59 5.04 -11.50 9.80
CA GLN A 59 5.44 -10.19 9.31
C GLN A 59 6.95 -9.96 9.41
N GLU A 60 7.74 -11.01 9.13
CA GLU A 60 9.20 -10.98 9.32
C GLU A 60 9.88 -9.95 8.44
N ILE A 61 9.36 -9.72 7.23
CA ILE A 61 9.91 -8.75 6.31
C ILE A 61 8.89 -7.65 6.10
N SER A 62 9.25 -6.43 6.42
CA SER A 62 8.42 -5.26 6.14
C SER A 62 9.31 -4.16 5.57
N ARG A 63 8.85 -3.55 4.47
CA ARG A 63 9.57 -2.49 3.79
C ARG A 63 8.59 -1.43 3.31
N CYS A 64 9.09 -0.21 3.16
CA CYS A 64 8.28 0.86 2.59
C CYS A 64 9.17 1.87 1.88
N SER A 65 8.54 2.68 1.01
CA SER A 65 9.23 3.72 0.26
C SER A 65 8.33 4.93 0.10
N ASP A 66 8.89 6.10 0.33
CA ASP A 66 8.19 7.37 0.13
C ASP A 66 8.21 7.83 -1.33
N ASP A 67 9.04 7.24 -2.15
CA ASP A 67 9.18 7.56 -3.57
C ASP A 67 9.14 9.07 -3.85
N GLY A 68 9.97 9.83 -3.15
CA GLY A 68 10.10 11.27 -3.34
C GLY A 68 9.16 12.14 -2.52
N GLU A 69 8.20 11.57 -1.82
CA GLU A 69 7.43 12.35 -0.84
C GLU A 69 8.34 12.69 0.35
N PRO A 70 8.00 13.71 1.16
CA PRO A 70 8.80 14.01 2.35
C PRO A 70 8.94 12.80 3.26
N ALA A 71 10.09 12.71 3.92
CA ALA A 71 10.43 11.52 4.72
C ALA A 71 9.31 11.12 5.69
N GLN A 72 8.94 9.85 5.65
CA GLN A 72 7.96 9.21 6.54
C GLN A 72 6.53 9.75 6.42
N THR A 73 6.20 10.40 5.31
CA THR A 73 4.83 10.89 5.09
C THR A 73 3.98 9.99 4.24
N ALA A 74 4.56 8.98 3.60
CA ALA A 74 3.85 8.12 2.65
C ALA A 74 4.06 6.64 2.95
N GLY A 75 5.25 6.12 2.72
CA GLY A 75 5.51 4.69 2.85
C GLY A 75 5.29 4.16 4.26
N ARG A 76 5.78 4.86 5.27
CA ARG A 76 5.61 4.43 6.66
C ARG A 76 4.14 4.43 7.11
N PRO A 77 3.36 5.48 6.83
CA PRO A 77 1.93 5.45 7.13
C PRO A 77 1.19 4.28 6.46
N MET A 78 1.56 3.95 5.21
CA MET A 78 0.99 2.80 4.52
C MET A 78 1.35 1.50 5.23
N LEU A 79 2.63 1.35 5.59
CA LEU A 79 3.12 0.16 6.28
C LEU A 79 2.42 -0.01 7.64
N ASP A 80 2.23 1.09 8.37
CA ASP A 80 1.57 1.06 9.66
C ASP A 80 0.16 0.48 9.57
N VAL A 81 -0.57 0.78 8.49
CA VAL A 81 -1.90 0.20 8.24
C VAL A 81 -1.79 -1.32 8.13
N LEU A 82 -0.83 -1.81 7.33
CA LEU A 82 -0.67 -3.25 7.12
C LEU A 82 -0.29 -3.97 8.43
N LEU A 83 0.61 -3.38 9.20
CA LEU A 83 1.06 -3.98 10.46
C LEU A 83 -0.06 -3.98 11.49
N LYS A 84 -0.81 -2.88 11.61
CA LYS A 84 -1.91 -2.76 12.55
C LYS A 84 -3.04 -3.74 12.23
N GLU A 85 -3.33 -3.93 10.95
CA GLU A 85 -4.37 -4.87 10.50
C GLU A 85 -3.89 -6.31 10.53
N GLU A 86 -2.63 -6.54 10.87
CA GLU A 86 -2.01 -7.88 10.93
C GLU A 86 -2.14 -8.63 9.61
N ILE A 87 -1.91 -7.92 8.50
CA ILE A 87 -1.94 -8.51 7.16
C ILE A 87 -0.52 -8.84 6.74
N HIS A 88 -0.33 -10.01 6.12
CA HIS A 88 0.95 -10.39 5.57
C HIS A 88 0.79 -10.86 4.11
N ASN A 89 1.91 -11.04 3.44
CA ASN A 89 1.99 -11.46 2.03
C ASN A 89 1.19 -10.52 1.14
N VAL A 90 1.47 -9.23 1.31
CA VAL A 90 0.75 -8.16 0.63
C VAL A 90 1.72 -7.06 0.24
N CYS A 91 1.49 -6.48 -0.93
CA CYS A 91 2.16 -5.26 -1.36
C CYS A 91 1.11 -4.25 -1.78
N VAL A 92 1.26 -3.01 -1.32
CA VAL A 92 0.39 -1.90 -1.68
C VAL A 92 1.23 -0.81 -2.32
N VAL A 93 0.78 -0.29 -3.45
CA VAL A 93 1.37 0.88 -4.08
C VAL A 93 0.29 1.96 -4.10
N VAL A 94 0.62 3.15 -3.59
CA VAL A 94 -0.25 4.30 -3.68
C VAL A 94 0.40 5.30 -4.63
N THR A 95 -0.29 5.55 -5.74
CA THR A 95 0.12 6.48 -6.79
C THR A 95 -0.54 7.82 -6.54
N ARG A 96 0.24 8.89 -6.51
CA ARG A 96 -0.32 10.23 -6.28
C ARG A 96 -0.12 11.13 -7.49
N TYR A 97 -1.22 11.76 -7.92
CA TYR A 97 -1.21 12.86 -8.88
C TYR A 97 -1.49 14.15 -8.12
N PHE A 98 -0.51 15.05 -8.15
CA PHE A 98 -0.63 16.34 -7.44
C PHE A 98 -1.72 17.20 -8.07
N GLY A 99 -2.56 17.81 -7.23
CA GLY A 99 -3.69 18.62 -7.68
C GLY A 99 -3.50 20.12 -7.55
N GLY A 100 -2.27 20.58 -7.29
CA GLY A 100 -1.97 22.01 -7.19
C GLY A 100 -2.09 22.60 -5.79
N THR A 101 -2.56 21.84 -4.81
CA THR A 101 -2.71 22.30 -3.44
C THR A 101 -1.89 21.40 -2.51
N LEU A 102 -1.05 22.01 -1.68
CA LEU A 102 -0.23 21.25 -0.74
C LEU A 102 -1.08 20.71 0.41
N LEU A 103 -0.80 19.46 0.81
CA LEU A 103 -1.50 18.84 1.93
C LEU A 103 -0.84 19.10 3.28
N GLY A 104 0.46 19.38 3.27
CA GLY A 104 1.27 19.42 4.49
C GLY A 104 1.60 17.99 4.95
N THR A 105 2.55 17.85 5.88
CA THR A 105 3.03 16.54 6.32
C THR A 105 1.93 15.71 6.97
N GLY A 106 1.14 16.32 7.87
CA GLY A 106 0.03 15.61 8.52
C GLY A 106 -1.05 15.20 7.54
N GLY A 107 -1.34 16.05 6.56
CA GLY A 107 -2.33 15.74 5.52
C GLY A 107 -1.86 14.58 4.63
N LEU A 108 -0.56 14.54 4.29
CA LEU A 108 0.00 13.43 3.51
C LEU A 108 -0.11 12.11 4.27
N VAL A 109 0.28 12.11 5.54
CA VAL A 109 0.20 10.90 6.37
C VAL A 109 -1.23 10.35 6.35
N ARG A 110 -2.21 11.20 6.62
CA ARG A 110 -3.61 10.79 6.65
C ARG A 110 -4.11 10.30 5.29
N ALA A 111 -3.71 10.97 4.21
CA ALA A 111 -4.14 10.60 2.87
C ALA A 111 -3.57 9.24 2.45
N TYR A 112 -2.30 8.98 2.71
CA TYR A 112 -1.69 7.68 2.38
C TYR A 112 -2.27 6.55 3.21
N GLN A 113 -2.59 6.80 4.49
CA GLN A 113 -3.28 5.80 5.32
C GLN A 113 -4.67 5.51 4.78
N LYS A 114 -5.43 6.56 4.47
CA LYS A 114 -6.80 6.39 3.97
C LYS A 114 -6.82 5.69 2.62
N ALA A 115 -5.91 6.03 1.72
CA ALA A 115 -5.82 5.38 0.43
C ALA A 115 -5.52 3.88 0.59
N THR A 116 -4.58 3.53 1.47
CA THR A 116 -4.24 2.14 1.74
C THR A 116 -5.45 1.39 2.30
N GLN A 117 -6.14 1.98 3.27
CA GLN A 117 -7.35 1.38 3.83
C GLN A 117 -8.41 1.15 2.77
N THR A 118 -8.62 2.13 1.88
CA THR A 118 -9.59 2.02 0.80
C THR A 118 -9.23 0.90 -0.18
N GLY A 119 -7.94 0.77 -0.52
CA GLY A 119 -7.49 -0.33 -1.36
C GLY A 119 -7.72 -1.69 -0.72
N LEU A 120 -7.46 -1.79 0.59
CA LEU A 120 -7.69 -3.04 1.33
C LEU A 120 -9.19 -3.36 1.43
N GLU A 121 -10.04 -2.35 1.60
CA GLU A 121 -11.50 -2.55 1.63
C GLU A 121 -12.01 -3.13 0.32
N ASN A 122 -11.37 -2.81 -0.79
CA ASN A 122 -11.75 -3.31 -2.11
C ASN A 122 -11.02 -4.60 -2.48
N SER A 123 -10.25 -5.16 -1.55
CA SER A 123 -9.54 -6.43 -1.72
C SER A 123 -10.28 -7.53 -0.97
N VAL A 124 -9.99 -8.78 -1.31
CA VAL A 124 -10.52 -9.92 -0.56
C VAL A 124 -9.45 -10.35 0.43
N ILE A 125 -9.72 -10.13 1.70
CA ILE A 125 -8.80 -10.46 2.79
C ILE A 125 -9.40 -11.62 3.57
N ILE A 126 -8.59 -12.65 3.80
CA ILE A 126 -9.04 -13.84 4.52
C ILE A 126 -8.19 -14.01 5.77
N ASP A 127 -8.81 -14.63 6.78
CA ASP A 127 -8.12 -14.95 8.01
C ASP A 127 -7.41 -16.29 7.83
N LYS A 128 -6.09 -16.25 7.83
CA LYS A 128 -5.30 -17.46 7.63
C LYS A 128 -5.05 -18.11 8.96
N ILE A 129 -5.86 -19.07 9.30
CA ILE A 129 -5.81 -19.71 10.59
C ILE A 129 -4.73 -20.74 10.67
N GLY A 130 -4.03 -20.98 9.65
CA GLY A 130 -2.95 -21.93 9.77
C GLY A 130 -3.37 -23.36 9.77
N ARG A 131 -4.50 -23.82 9.58
CA ARG A 131 -4.77 -25.10 9.53
C ARG A 131 -5.82 -25.40 8.81
N ALA A 132 -5.55 -25.68 8.34
CA ALA A 132 -6.30 -25.80 7.65
C ALA A 132 -7.38 -26.35 7.76
N HIS A 133 -7.81 -26.21 7.95
CA HIS A 133 -8.72 -26.50 8.17
C HIS A 133 -9.30 -27.17 7.69
N VAL A 134 -8.86 -27.44 8.09
CA VAL A 134 -9.25 -27.90 7.71
C VAL A 134 -9.70 -28.27 7.47
#